data_64cb27611301d4826937180504dd21ca
#
_entry.id   64cb27611301d4826937180504dd21ca
#
_cell.length_a   1.000
_cell.length_b   1.000
_cell.length_c   1.000
_cell.angle_alpha   90.00
_cell.angle_beta   90.00
_cell.angle_gamma   90.00
#
_symmetry.space_group_name_H-M   'P 1'
#
loop_
_entity.id
_entity.type
_entity.pdbx_description
1 polymer ?
#
loop_
_entity_poly.entity_id
_entity_poly.type
_entity_poly.pdbx_seq_one_letter_code
_entity_poly.pdbx_strand_id
1 'polypeptide(L)'
;MQSMNDGILVDAKRGHTAQEVVEAVTRLKHRDMTVGVQLLPGLKGETWQTIIETAIAVAALRPDFVRIYPVLVIENTELADQYRAGEYEPLSTELAIQYCSFLKDWFEQHGIEVIRTGLQSTEELDSRNSLVAGPYEPAMGELVVNEQYKQRIERCIDEHVSQYKYLISNDCFSLIEDATYGSLKLSRVNVDNSGCIDNTNNDRTNYIRNNGIAVQHNIVISYPRRLTSKVRGLNNRNVLYFAELYPQYSISWCEESTRNTVRCCIDGLQYVL
;
A
#
# COMPACT_ATOMS: atom_id res chain seq x y z
N MET A 1 -19.24 -9.00 12.91
CA MET A 1 -18.01 -8.46 13.51
C MET A 1 -17.54 -7.27 12.69
N GLN A 2 -17.13 -6.19 13.32
CA GLN A 2 -16.78 -4.93 12.65
C GLN A 2 -15.37 -4.44 13.06
N SER A 3 -14.95 -4.75 14.29
CA SER A 3 -13.65 -4.52 14.89
C SER A 3 -13.34 -5.66 15.87
N MET A 4 -12.10 -5.78 16.31
CA MET A 4 -11.68 -6.69 17.40
C MET A 4 -11.28 -5.89 18.66
N ASN A 5 -11.67 -4.63 18.75
CA ASN A 5 -11.48 -3.80 19.92
C ASN A 5 -12.81 -3.63 20.66
N ASP A 6 -12.88 -4.11 21.92
CA ASP A 6 -14.12 -4.09 22.70
C ASP A 6 -14.64 -2.69 22.98
N GLY A 7 -13.75 -1.70 23.20
CA GLY A 7 -14.16 -0.31 23.39
C GLY A 7 -14.89 0.25 22.18
N ILE A 8 -14.35 0.01 20.98
CA ILE A 8 -14.96 0.40 19.70
C ILE A 8 -16.29 -0.33 19.49
N LEU A 9 -16.37 -1.63 19.82
CA LEU A 9 -17.60 -2.40 19.70
C LEU A 9 -18.71 -1.91 20.63
N VAL A 10 -18.35 -1.52 21.84
CA VAL A 10 -19.29 -0.92 22.83
C VAL A 10 -19.80 0.43 22.34
N ASP A 11 -18.91 1.32 21.92
CA ASP A 11 -19.27 2.66 21.40
C ASP A 11 -20.15 2.56 20.14
N ALA A 12 -19.87 1.58 19.30
CA ALA A 12 -20.67 1.28 18.11
C ALA A 12 -21.93 0.44 18.40
N LYS A 13 -22.24 0.18 19.67
CA LYS A 13 -23.43 -0.57 20.15
C LYS A 13 -23.62 -1.92 19.45
N ARG A 14 -22.50 -2.66 19.24
CA ARG A 14 -22.56 -3.93 18.47
C ARG A 14 -23.14 -5.11 19.26
N GLY A 15 -23.22 -5.02 20.58
CA GLY A 15 -23.87 -6.03 21.44
C GLY A 15 -23.11 -7.35 21.54
N HIS A 16 -21.80 -7.34 21.18
CA HIS A 16 -20.90 -8.49 21.31
C HIS A 16 -19.48 -8.03 21.54
N THR A 17 -18.64 -8.91 22.09
CA THR A 17 -17.21 -8.70 22.35
C THR A 17 -16.35 -9.35 21.27
N ALA A 18 -15.06 -9.00 21.23
CA ALA A 18 -14.06 -9.65 20.39
C ALA A 18 -13.94 -11.16 20.74
N GLN A 19 -14.01 -11.51 22.02
CA GLN A 19 -13.97 -12.90 22.48
C GLN A 19 -15.13 -13.73 21.94
N GLU A 20 -16.35 -13.17 21.94
CA GLU A 20 -17.53 -13.86 21.36
C GLU A 20 -17.40 -14.06 19.86
N VAL A 21 -16.71 -13.14 19.14
CA VAL A 21 -16.38 -13.34 17.73
C VAL A 21 -15.43 -14.52 17.55
N VAL A 22 -14.37 -14.60 18.38
CA VAL A 22 -13.42 -15.74 18.36
C VAL A 22 -14.16 -17.05 18.55
N GLU A 23 -15.01 -17.14 19.57
CA GLU A 23 -15.79 -18.35 19.87
C GLU A 23 -16.76 -18.71 18.73
N ALA A 24 -17.46 -17.72 18.16
CA ALA A 24 -18.38 -17.96 17.07
C ALA A 24 -17.68 -18.50 15.83
N VAL A 25 -16.57 -17.87 15.41
CA VAL A 25 -15.77 -18.31 14.27
C VAL A 25 -15.24 -19.73 14.51
N THR A 26 -14.69 -19.99 15.69
CA THR A 26 -14.16 -21.30 16.06
C THR A 26 -15.25 -22.38 15.99
N ARG A 27 -16.43 -22.14 16.55
CA ARG A 27 -17.57 -23.06 16.52
C ARG A 27 -18.06 -23.36 15.11
N LEU A 28 -18.11 -22.35 14.24
CA LEU A 28 -18.54 -22.49 12.85
C LEU A 28 -17.51 -23.33 12.07
N LYS A 29 -16.22 -23.03 12.23
CA LYS A 29 -15.14 -23.78 11.57
C LYS A 29 -15.08 -25.25 12.01
N HIS A 30 -15.32 -25.53 13.26
CA HIS A 30 -15.44 -26.95 13.77
C HIS A 30 -16.60 -27.72 13.16
N ARG A 31 -17.51 -27.08 12.45
CA ARG A 31 -18.62 -27.66 11.71
C ARG A 31 -18.45 -27.64 10.22
N ASP A 32 -17.20 -27.40 9.76
CA ASP A 32 -16.82 -27.31 8.35
C ASP A 32 -17.64 -26.28 7.57
N MET A 33 -18.07 -25.22 8.26
CA MET A 33 -18.79 -24.10 7.61
C MET A 33 -17.81 -23.10 7.05
N THR A 34 -18.10 -22.58 5.86
CA THR A 34 -17.41 -21.43 5.29
C THR A 34 -17.73 -20.17 6.09
N VAL A 35 -16.70 -19.50 6.61
CA VAL A 35 -16.83 -18.33 7.51
C VAL A 35 -16.25 -17.11 6.88
N GLY A 36 -17.09 -16.11 6.61
CA GLY A 36 -16.68 -14.76 6.21
C GLY A 36 -16.72 -13.79 7.37
N VAL A 37 -15.78 -12.86 7.40
CA VAL A 37 -15.72 -11.76 8.39
C VAL A 37 -15.88 -10.43 7.67
N GLN A 38 -16.57 -9.47 8.32
CA GLN A 38 -16.73 -8.14 7.78
C GLN A 38 -16.14 -7.10 8.73
N LEU A 39 -15.30 -6.22 8.20
CA LEU A 39 -14.67 -5.10 8.92
C LEU A 39 -15.29 -3.77 8.49
N LEU A 40 -15.37 -2.84 9.44
CA LEU A 40 -15.88 -1.49 9.23
C LEU A 40 -14.83 -0.47 9.71
N PRO A 41 -13.76 -0.22 8.93
CA PRO A 41 -12.80 0.80 9.29
C PRO A 41 -13.44 2.19 9.32
N GLY A 42 -13.11 2.97 10.34
CA GLY A 42 -13.62 4.30 10.59
C GLY A 42 -14.70 4.40 11.67
N LEU A 43 -14.88 3.38 12.50
CA LEU A 43 -15.70 3.47 13.70
C LEU A 43 -15.15 4.50 14.69
N LYS A 44 -16.02 5.10 15.52
CA LYS A 44 -15.61 6.07 16.54
C LYS A 44 -14.50 5.53 17.43
N GLY A 45 -13.44 6.31 17.61
CA GLY A 45 -12.29 5.92 18.42
C GLY A 45 -11.27 5.00 17.71
N GLU A 46 -11.49 4.64 16.45
CA GLU A 46 -10.55 3.82 15.71
C GLU A 46 -9.30 4.59 15.30
N THR A 47 -8.15 3.94 15.38
CA THR A 47 -6.82 4.46 15.07
C THR A 47 -6.05 3.44 14.23
N TRP A 48 -4.90 3.83 13.68
CA TRP A 48 -3.99 2.88 13.02
C TRP A 48 -3.64 1.69 13.91
N GLN A 49 -3.41 1.94 15.20
CA GLN A 49 -3.09 0.89 16.16
C GLN A 49 -4.23 -0.15 16.27
N THR A 50 -5.48 0.31 16.44
CA THR A 50 -6.63 -0.59 16.58
C THR A 50 -6.96 -1.32 15.27
N ILE A 51 -6.71 -0.71 14.10
CA ILE A 51 -6.80 -1.36 12.79
C ILE A 51 -5.78 -2.49 12.67
N ILE A 52 -4.52 -2.25 13.06
CA ILE A 52 -3.46 -3.26 13.03
C ILE A 52 -3.80 -4.42 13.98
N GLU A 53 -4.19 -4.13 15.21
CA GLU A 53 -4.60 -5.13 16.20
C GLU A 53 -5.78 -5.99 15.69
N THR A 54 -6.78 -5.34 15.08
CA THR A 54 -7.91 -6.03 14.45
C THR A 54 -7.44 -6.93 13.30
N ALA A 55 -6.55 -6.45 12.44
CA ALA A 55 -6.02 -7.21 11.32
C ALA A 55 -5.27 -8.47 11.79
N ILE A 56 -4.42 -8.34 12.82
CA ILE A 56 -3.69 -9.45 13.44
C ILE A 56 -4.66 -10.47 14.03
N ALA A 57 -5.63 -10.02 14.83
CA ALA A 57 -6.59 -10.89 15.49
C ALA A 57 -7.46 -11.67 14.48
N VAL A 58 -7.92 -11.00 13.42
CA VAL A 58 -8.71 -11.63 12.36
C VAL A 58 -7.89 -12.63 11.55
N ALA A 59 -6.65 -12.29 11.20
CA ALA A 59 -5.78 -13.22 10.49
C ALA A 59 -5.51 -14.50 11.29
N ALA A 60 -5.37 -14.39 12.62
CA ALA A 60 -5.23 -15.56 13.52
C ALA A 60 -6.45 -16.49 13.51
N LEU A 61 -7.65 -15.96 13.28
CA LEU A 61 -8.90 -16.74 13.16
C LEU A 61 -8.97 -17.51 11.82
N ARG A 62 -8.17 -17.13 10.82
CA ARG A 62 -8.16 -17.73 9.47
C ARG A 62 -9.56 -17.84 8.87
N PRO A 63 -10.35 -16.78 8.74
CA PRO A 63 -11.62 -16.84 8.02
C PRO A 63 -11.38 -17.23 6.57
N ASP A 64 -12.39 -17.76 5.89
CA ASP A 64 -12.27 -18.16 4.49
C ASP A 64 -12.23 -16.94 3.57
N PHE A 65 -12.92 -15.87 3.98
CA PHE A 65 -12.86 -14.57 3.27
C PHE A 65 -13.16 -13.40 4.20
N VAL A 66 -12.79 -12.20 3.74
CA VAL A 66 -13.06 -10.93 4.42
C VAL A 66 -13.76 -9.94 3.48
N ARG A 67 -14.63 -9.09 4.06
CA ARG A 67 -15.17 -7.89 3.44
C ARG A 67 -14.73 -6.66 4.24
N ILE A 68 -14.39 -5.59 3.55
CA ILE A 68 -13.92 -4.34 4.17
C ILE A 68 -14.80 -3.20 3.69
N TYR A 69 -15.57 -2.62 4.59
CA TYR A 69 -16.49 -1.53 4.28
C TYR A 69 -16.21 -0.31 5.15
N PRO A 70 -15.56 0.74 4.62
CA PRO A 70 -15.42 1.99 5.36
C PRO A 70 -16.76 2.50 5.86
N VAL A 71 -16.77 3.03 7.07
CA VAL A 71 -17.97 3.53 7.71
C VAL A 71 -18.50 4.74 6.96
N LEU A 72 -19.81 4.71 6.67
CA LEU A 72 -20.56 5.83 6.14
C LEU A 72 -21.56 6.34 7.17
N VAL A 73 -21.75 7.64 7.19
CA VAL A 73 -22.80 8.29 7.98
C VAL A 73 -24.08 8.32 7.15
N ILE A 74 -25.05 7.52 7.55
CA ILE A 74 -26.32 7.35 6.85
C ILE A 74 -27.43 8.10 7.58
N GLU A 75 -28.31 8.72 6.83
CA GLU A 75 -29.45 9.47 7.36
C GLU A 75 -30.34 8.62 8.29
N ASN A 76 -30.95 9.24 9.29
CA ASN A 76 -31.77 8.57 10.28
C ASN A 76 -31.06 7.50 11.13
N THR A 77 -29.76 7.65 11.35
CA THR A 77 -28.97 6.81 12.24
C THR A 77 -28.42 7.63 13.41
N GLU A 78 -28.15 6.97 14.54
CA GLU A 78 -27.52 7.62 15.68
C GLU A 78 -26.11 8.18 15.32
N LEU A 79 -25.40 7.54 14.40
CA LEU A 79 -24.10 8.04 13.92
C LEU A 79 -24.27 9.39 13.18
N ALA A 80 -25.39 9.57 12.46
CA ALA A 80 -25.69 10.86 11.83
C ALA A 80 -25.98 11.95 12.87
N ASP A 81 -26.63 11.60 13.98
CA ASP A 81 -26.85 12.53 15.06
C ASP A 81 -25.53 12.91 15.76
N GLN A 82 -24.67 11.94 16.04
CA GLN A 82 -23.33 12.18 16.58
C GLN A 82 -22.47 13.04 15.64
N TYR A 83 -22.52 12.80 14.34
CA TYR A 83 -21.83 13.62 13.35
C TYR A 83 -22.33 15.08 13.36
N ARG A 84 -23.64 15.30 13.38
CA ARG A 84 -24.25 16.65 13.46
C ARG A 84 -23.92 17.36 14.77
N ALA A 85 -23.79 16.61 15.87
CA ALA A 85 -23.37 17.12 17.17
C ALA A 85 -21.87 17.42 17.27
N GLY A 86 -21.07 17.05 16.26
CA GLY A 86 -19.60 17.16 16.29
C GLY A 86 -18.90 16.13 17.20
N GLU A 87 -19.60 15.05 17.56
CA GLU A 87 -19.08 13.98 18.41
C GLU A 87 -18.43 12.84 17.65
N TYR A 88 -18.59 12.83 16.32
CA TYR A 88 -18.00 11.87 15.39
C TYR A 88 -17.55 12.58 14.12
N GLU A 89 -16.33 12.22 13.66
CA GLU A 89 -15.78 12.65 12.38
C GLU A 89 -15.50 11.42 11.52
N PRO A 90 -16.11 11.32 10.32
CA PRO A 90 -15.87 10.20 9.42
C PRO A 90 -14.47 10.30 8.79
N LEU A 91 -13.92 9.15 8.35
CA LEU A 91 -12.67 9.14 7.60
C LEU A 91 -12.79 10.01 6.33
N SER A 92 -11.68 10.67 5.97
CA SER A 92 -11.53 11.17 4.60
C SER A 92 -11.45 10.01 3.61
N THR A 93 -11.73 10.26 2.34
CA THR A 93 -11.63 9.24 1.29
C THR A 93 -10.21 8.70 1.19
N GLU A 94 -9.20 9.57 1.30
CA GLU A 94 -7.78 9.21 1.26
C GLU A 94 -7.40 8.26 2.40
N LEU A 95 -7.80 8.59 3.63
CA LEU A 95 -7.48 7.77 4.80
C LEU A 95 -8.23 6.42 4.77
N ALA A 96 -9.47 6.42 4.28
CA ALA A 96 -10.23 5.19 4.06
C ALA A 96 -9.56 4.27 3.03
N ILE A 97 -9.05 4.83 1.93
CA ILE A 97 -8.28 4.08 0.93
C ILE A 97 -7.02 3.48 1.56
N GLN A 98 -6.29 4.24 2.38
CA GLN A 98 -5.09 3.76 3.08
C GLN A 98 -5.41 2.61 4.04
N TYR A 99 -6.43 2.75 4.88
CA TYR A 99 -6.85 1.69 5.80
C TYR A 99 -7.28 0.42 5.05
N CYS A 100 -8.09 0.58 4.01
CA CYS A 100 -8.55 -0.55 3.20
C CYS A 100 -7.40 -1.21 2.43
N SER A 101 -6.44 -0.44 1.92
CA SER A 101 -5.25 -0.95 1.22
C SER A 101 -4.40 -1.80 2.16
N PHE A 102 -4.12 -1.28 3.36
CA PHE A 102 -3.38 -2.03 4.39
C PHE A 102 -4.10 -3.33 4.77
N LEU A 103 -5.39 -3.26 5.10
CA LEU A 103 -6.17 -4.45 5.49
C LEU A 103 -6.20 -5.49 4.37
N LYS A 104 -6.39 -5.04 3.11
CA LYS A 104 -6.42 -5.92 1.95
C LYS A 104 -5.06 -6.60 1.74
N ASP A 105 -3.96 -5.86 1.74
CA ASP A 105 -2.60 -6.42 1.62
C ASP A 105 -2.30 -7.40 2.76
N TRP A 106 -2.66 -7.05 3.99
CA TRP A 106 -2.45 -7.90 5.15
C TRP A 106 -3.14 -9.24 5.02
N PHE A 107 -4.43 -9.26 4.67
CA PHE A 107 -5.19 -10.51 4.55
C PHE A 107 -4.71 -11.34 3.37
N GLU A 108 -4.43 -10.75 2.22
CA GLU A 108 -3.91 -11.46 1.05
C GLU A 108 -2.55 -12.10 1.32
N GLN A 109 -1.65 -11.44 2.05
CA GLN A 109 -0.37 -12.01 2.50
C GLN A 109 -0.53 -13.19 3.46
N HIS A 110 -1.65 -13.24 4.20
CA HIS A 110 -1.98 -14.34 5.09
C HIS A 110 -2.85 -15.43 4.41
N GLY A 111 -3.02 -15.36 3.10
CA GLY A 111 -3.80 -16.33 2.32
C GLY A 111 -5.31 -16.23 2.54
N ILE A 112 -5.81 -15.08 3.02
CA ILE A 112 -7.23 -14.83 3.25
C ILE A 112 -7.75 -13.93 2.13
N GLU A 113 -8.76 -14.41 1.40
CA GLU A 113 -9.34 -13.67 0.29
C GLU A 113 -10.14 -12.45 0.75
N VAL A 114 -9.88 -11.27 0.18
CA VAL A 114 -10.72 -10.09 0.35
C VAL A 114 -11.69 -9.99 -0.83
N ILE A 115 -12.89 -10.51 -0.65
CA ILE A 115 -13.88 -10.62 -1.72
C ILE A 115 -14.55 -9.30 -2.08
N ARG A 116 -14.48 -8.28 -1.19
CA ARG A 116 -15.04 -6.96 -1.45
C ARG A 116 -14.38 -5.89 -0.58
N THR A 117 -14.13 -4.74 -1.21
CA THR A 117 -13.73 -3.49 -0.55
C THR A 117 -14.64 -2.36 -1.02
N GLY A 118 -15.20 -1.62 -0.08
CA GLY A 118 -16.22 -0.59 -0.34
C GLY A 118 -17.62 -1.15 -0.49
N LEU A 119 -18.61 -0.31 -0.21
CA LEU A 119 -20.03 -0.65 -0.34
C LEU A 119 -20.41 -0.79 -1.82
N GLN A 120 -21.41 -1.61 -2.06
CA GLN A 120 -22.01 -1.71 -3.38
C GLN A 120 -22.78 -0.44 -3.70
N SER A 121 -22.61 0.02 -4.94
CA SER A 121 -23.42 1.09 -5.49
C SER A 121 -24.90 0.71 -5.44
N THR A 122 -25.71 1.63 -4.90
CA THR A 122 -27.18 1.55 -4.90
C THR A 122 -27.71 2.91 -5.31
N GLU A 123 -28.91 2.96 -5.89
CA GLU A 123 -29.54 4.24 -6.28
C GLU A 123 -29.62 5.24 -5.11
N GLU A 124 -29.86 4.76 -3.91
CA GLU A 124 -29.95 5.60 -2.69
C GLU A 124 -28.59 6.20 -2.30
N LEU A 125 -27.51 5.44 -2.40
CA LEU A 125 -26.15 5.91 -2.12
C LEU A 125 -25.62 6.79 -3.25
N ASP A 126 -25.85 6.40 -4.51
CA ASP A 126 -25.38 7.14 -5.68
C ASP A 126 -26.09 8.49 -5.83
N SER A 127 -27.39 8.56 -5.52
CA SER A 127 -28.15 9.81 -5.47
C SER A 127 -27.83 10.67 -4.23
N ARG A 128 -27.04 10.14 -3.30
CA ARG A 128 -26.71 10.75 -1.99
C ARG A 128 -27.93 11.12 -1.14
N ASN A 129 -29.09 10.55 -1.41
CA ASN A 129 -30.30 10.86 -0.65
C ASN A 129 -30.25 10.39 0.80
N SER A 130 -29.53 9.29 1.06
CA SER A 130 -29.32 8.73 2.40
C SER A 130 -27.93 8.96 2.98
N LEU A 131 -26.99 9.45 2.18
CA LEU A 131 -25.61 9.67 2.60
C LEU A 131 -25.43 11.07 3.21
N VAL A 132 -25.09 11.14 4.49
CA VAL A 132 -24.78 12.39 5.20
C VAL A 132 -23.31 12.76 5.07
N ALA A 133 -22.41 11.80 5.34
CA ALA A 133 -20.96 12.02 5.29
C ALA A 133 -20.21 10.69 5.17
N GLY A 134 -18.90 10.77 4.92
CA GLY A 134 -17.99 9.62 4.88
C GLY A 134 -17.48 9.30 3.49
N PRO A 135 -16.55 8.33 3.39
CA PRO A 135 -15.75 8.05 2.20
C PRO A 135 -16.51 7.17 1.20
N TYR A 136 -17.62 7.65 0.68
CA TYR A 136 -18.36 6.92 -0.36
C TYR A 136 -17.76 7.16 -1.74
N GLU A 137 -17.22 6.09 -2.32
CA GLU A 137 -16.70 6.04 -3.67
C GLU A 137 -17.20 4.76 -4.36
N PRO A 138 -17.96 4.85 -5.46
CA PRO A 138 -18.42 3.68 -6.22
C PRO A 138 -17.25 2.78 -6.69
N ALA A 139 -16.10 3.38 -6.99
CA ALA A 139 -14.88 2.71 -7.41
C ALA A 139 -13.91 2.40 -6.25
N MET A 140 -14.37 2.40 -4.99
CA MET A 140 -13.50 2.20 -3.80
C MET A 140 -12.56 1.00 -3.95
N GLY A 141 -13.05 -0.14 -4.43
CA GLY A 141 -12.23 -1.34 -4.63
C GLY A 141 -11.09 -1.13 -5.64
N GLU A 142 -11.33 -0.37 -6.71
CA GLU A 142 -10.29 -0.02 -7.69
C GLU A 142 -9.28 0.97 -7.09
N LEU A 143 -9.74 1.99 -6.39
CA LEU A 143 -8.86 2.97 -5.73
C LEU A 143 -7.95 2.32 -4.70
N VAL A 144 -8.45 1.34 -3.94
CA VAL A 144 -7.66 0.56 -2.99
C VAL A 144 -6.58 -0.25 -3.70
N VAL A 145 -6.89 -0.89 -4.84
CA VAL A 145 -5.88 -1.62 -5.63
C VAL A 145 -4.86 -0.65 -6.26
N ASN A 146 -5.28 0.54 -6.69
CA ASN A 146 -4.35 1.57 -7.16
C ASN A 146 -3.36 1.97 -6.06
N GLU A 147 -3.85 2.14 -4.83
CA GLU A 147 -3.03 2.47 -3.66
C GLU A 147 -2.04 1.34 -3.33
N GLN A 148 -2.46 0.06 -3.38
CA GLN A 148 -1.56 -1.08 -3.20
C GLN A 148 -0.40 -1.05 -4.19
N TYR A 149 -0.65 -0.83 -5.49
CA TYR A 149 0.43 -0.72 -6.47
C TYR A 149 1.31 0.50 -6.24
N LYS A 150 0.74 1.64 -5.88
CA LYS A 150 1.51 2.84 -5.52
C LYS A 150 2.48 2.52 -4.38
N GLN A 151 2.01 1.98 -3.28
CA GLN A 151 2.84 1.64 -2.11
C GLN A 151 3.92 0.59 -2.41
N ARG A 152 3.61 -0.39 -3.26
CA ARG A 152 4.61 -1.40 -3.68
C ARG A 152 5.71 -0.79 -4.55
N ILE A 153 5.35 0.10 -5.47
CA ILE A 153 6.31 0.82 -6.31
C ILE A 153 7.19 1.74 -5.46
N GLU A 154 6.59 2.52 -4.55
CA GLU A 154 7.32 3.37 -3.60
C GLU A 154 8.35 2.56 -2.80
N ARG A 155 7.90 1.47 -2.20
CA ARG A 155 8.79 0.60 -1.41
C ARG A 155 9.97 0.12 -2.23
N CYS A 156 9.75 -0.33 -3.47
CA CYS A 156 10.84 -0.76 -4.35
C CYS A 156 11.83 0.37 -4.64
N ILE A 157 11.33 1.59 -4.88
CA ILE A 157 12.20 2.75 -5.13
C ILE A 157 13.01 3.09 -3.87
N ASP A 158 12.35 3.18 -2.72
CA ASP A 158 12.99 3.55 -1.45
C ASP A 158 14.02 2.53 -0.99
N GLU A 159 13.71 1.24 -1.11
CA GLU A 159 14.64 0.15 -0.80
C GLU A 159 15.88 0.20 -1.72
N HIS A 160 15.66 0.37 -3.04
CA HIS A 160 16.75 0.48 -4.00
C HIS A 160 17.64 1.69 -3.70
N VAL A 161 17.05 2.87 -3.51
CA VAL A 161 17.79 4.11 -3.22
C VAL A 161 18.55 4.03 -1.89
N SER A 162 17.94 3.39 -0.88
CA SER A 162 18.59 3.20 0.43
C SER A 162 19.79 2.26 0.33
N GLN A 163 19.67 1.14 -0.40
CA GLN A 163 20.77 0.23 -0.66
C GLN A 163 21.90 0.93 -1.45
N TYR A 164 21.53 1.73 -2.44
CA TYR A 164 22.49 2.48 -3.25
C TYR A 164 23.29 3.48 -2.42
N LYS A 165 22.61 4.26 -1.55
CA LYS A 165 23.28 5.18 -0.62
C LYS A 165 24.22 4.44 0.35
N TYR A 166 23.80 3.28 0.87
CA TYR A 166 24.63 2.46 1.75
C TYR A 166 25.91 1.97 1.05
N LEU A 167 25.79 1.50 -0.20
CA LEU A 167 26.93 1.00 -0.97
C LEU A 167 27.95 2.11 -1.29
N ILE A 168 27.46 3.30 -1.63
CA ILE A 168 28.33 4.47 -1.87
C ILE A 168 29.03 4.91 -0.58
N SER A 169 28.32 4.96 0.54
CA SER A 169 28.87 5.43 1.82
C SER A 169 29.96 4.53 2.39
N ASN A 170 29.97 3.25 2.00
CA ASN A 170 30.93 2.26 2.50
C ASN A 170 32.08 1.97 1.50
N ASP A 171 32.26 2.79 0.48
CA ASP A 171 33.31 2.65 -0.55
C ASP A 171 33.33 1.25 -1.23
N CYS A 172 32.17 0.56 -1.27
CA CYS A 172 32.07 -0.80 -1.82
C CYS A 172 32.07 -0.85 -3.35
N PHE A 173 32.01 0.30 -4.05
CA PHE A 173 31.95 0.37 -5.52
C PHE A 173 32.75 1.54 -6.05
N SER A 174 33.46 1.32 -7.18
CA SER A 174 33.95 2.39 -8.04
C SER A 174 32.92 2.76 -9.09
N LEU A 175 32.78 4.06 -9.37
CA LEU A 175 31.94 4.55 -10.46
C LEU A 175 32.71 4.40 -11.78
N ILE A 176 32.18 3.64 -12.72
CA ILE A 176 32.70 3.54 -14.09
C ILE A 176 31.74 4.32 -14.99
N GLU A 177 32.28 5.33 -15.67
CA GLU A 177 31.58 6.05 -16.72
C GLU A 177 31.54 5.17 -17.99
N ASP A 178 30.33 4.69 -18.38
CA ASP A 178 30.18 3.98 -19.66
C ASP A 178 30.02 5.05 -20.77
N ALA A 179 31.09 5.26 -21.51
CA ALA A 179 31.18 6.29 -22.57
C ALA A 179 30.18 6.06 -23.72
N THR A 180 29.52 4.90 -23.80
CA THR A 180 28.61 4.56 -24.91
C THR A 180 27.16 5.01 -24.68
N TYR A 181 26.73 5.24 -23.42
CA TYR A 181 25.33 5.58 -23.12
C TYR A 181 25.14 6.72 -22.11
N GLY A 182 26.20 7.37 -21.64
CA GLY A 182 26.08 8.45 -20.65
C GLY A 182 25.53 7.99 -19.29
N SER A 183 25.47 6.69 -19.04
CA SER A 183 24.99 6.08 -17.79
C SER A 183 26.14 5.67 -16.91
N LEU A 184 26.07 6.05 -15.63
CA LEU A 184 27.00 5.58 -14.60
C LEU A 184 26.65 4.15 -14.21
N LYS A 185 27.55 3.19 -14.43
CA LYS A 185 27.44 1.83 -13.90
C LYS A 185 28.30 1.68 -12.67
N LEU A 186 27.73 1.10 -11.62
CA LEU A 186 28.50 0.63 -10.47
C LEU A 186 29.11 -0.72 -10.77
N SER A 187 30.44 -0.84 -10.68
CA SER A 187 31.12 -2.13 -10.68
C SER A 187 31.64 -2.46 -9.29
N ARG A 188 31.56 -3.74 -8.94
CA ARG A 188 32.11 -4.23 -7.67
C ARG A 188 33.61 -4.07 -7.68
N VAL A 189 34.19 -3.40 -6.68
CA VAL A 189 35.63 -3.37 -6.48
C VAL A 189 36.05 -4.72 -5.92
N ASN A 190 36.83 -5.47 -6.65
CA ASN A 190 37.51 -6.64 -6.09
C ASN A 190 38.57 -6.13 -5.14
N VAL A 191 38.32 -6.20 -3.83
CA VAL A 191 39.35 -6.01 -2.82
C VAL A 191 40.17 -7.31 -2.81
N ASP A 192 41.42 -7.22 -3.14
CA ASP A 192 42.31 -8.35 -2.97
C ASP A 192 42.53 -8.65 -1.48
N ASN A 193 43.07 -9.83 -1.17
CA ASN A 193 43.33 -10.28 0.21
C ASN A 193 44.36 -9.45 0.98
N SER A 194 44.92 -8.38 0.40
CA SER A 194 45.92 -7.49 1.02
C SER A 194 45.31 -6.17 1.55
N GLY A 195 44.05 -5.89 1.24
CA GLY A 195 43.37 -4.68 1.71
C GLY A 195 43.86 -3.37 1.10
N CYS A 196 44.73 -3.43 0.07
CA CYS A 196 45.24 -2.24 -0.63
C CYS A 196 44.29 -1.84 -1.76
N ILE A 197 43.71 -0.65 -1.66
CA ILE A 197 42.99 0.04 -2.73
C ILE A 197 44.04 0.77 -3.57
N ASP A 198 44.11 0.45 -4.86
CA ASP A 198 44.99 1.16 -5.79
C ASP A 198 44.53 2.61 -5.96
N ASN A 199 45.28 3.56 -5.41
CA ASN A 199 44.93 4.93 -5.09
C ASN A 199 44.97 5.90 -6.30
N THR A 200 44.80 5.42 -7.54
CA THR A 200 44.88 6.29 -8.73
C THR A 200 43.60 7.14 -9.04
N ASN A 201 42.53 6.99 -8.24
CA ASN A 201 41.28 7.72 -8.46
C ASN A 201 40.77 8.53 -7.26
N ASN A 202 41.61 8.95 -6.33
CA ASN A 202 41.24 9.61 -5.09
C ASN A 202 40.54 10.99 -5.29
N ASP A 203 40.82 11.69 -6.39
CA ASP A 203 40.26 13.01 -6.65
C ASP A 203 38.77 12.98 -7.07
N ARG A 204 38.31 11.90 -7.73
CA ARG A 204 36.92 11.78 -8.19
C ARG A 204 35.99 11.37 -7.06
N THR A 205 36.41 10.50 -6.17
CA THR A 205 35.61 10.08 -4.99
C THR A 205 35.41 11.23 -4.02
N ASN A 206 36.42 12.09 -3.83
CA ASN A 206 36.29 13.31 -3.04
C ASN A 206 35.41 14.38 -3.70
N TYR A 207 35.43 14.48 -5.04
CA TYR A 207 34.56 15.37 -5.81
C TYR A 207 33.09 14.96 -5.66
N ILE A 208 32.78 13.68 -5.69
CA ILE A 208 31.42 13.11 -5.50
C ILE A 208 30.93 13.35 -4.06
N ARG A 209 31.78 13.16 -3.04
CA ARG A 209 31.45 13.43 -1.63
C ARG A 209 31.12 14.90 -1.37
N ASN A 210 31.81 15.83 -2.05
CA ASN A 210 31.70 17.27 -1.78
C ASN A 210 30.65 17.99 -2.64
N ASN A 211 30.30 17.47 -3.84
CA ASN A 211 29.43 18.14 -4.79
C ASN A 211 28.06 17.47 -5.01
N GLY A 212 27.79 16.35 -4.32
CA GLY A 212 26.49 15.68 -4.36
C GLY A 212 26.04 15.37 -5.79
N ILE A 213 26.66 14.38 -6.47
CA ILE A 213 26.15 13.97 -7.79
C ILE A 213 24.72 13.45 -7.57
N ALA A 214 23.75 14.15 -8.13
CA ALA A 214 22.40 13.65 -8.24
C ALA A 214 22.44 12.45 -9.22
N VAL A 215 22.45 11.24 -8.69
CA VAL A 215 22.36 10.02 -9.53
C VAL A 215 20.95 9.98 -10.09
N GLN A 216 20.86 10.07 -11.41
CA GLN A 216 19.57 9.97 -12.09
C GLN A 216 19.21 8.50 -12.26
N HIS A 217 18.27 7.98 -11.48
CA HIS A 217 17.77 6.63 -11.62
C HIS A 217 16.80 6.52 -12.80
N ASN A 218 16.96 5.45 -13.60
CA ASN A 218 16.02 5.07 -14.64
C ASN A 218 15.07 3.99 -14.08
N ILE A 219 13.79 4.34 -14.00
CA ILE A 219 12.75 3.46 -13.46
C ILE A 219 11.78 3.11 -14.58
N VAL A 220 11.58 1.81 -14.82
CA VAL A 220 10.61 1.30 -15.77
C VAL A 220 9.59 0.45 -15.05
N ILE A 221 8.34 0.89 -15.03
CA ILE A 221 7.21 0.13 -14.49
C ILE A 221 6.54 -0.59 -15.65
N SER A 222 6.67 -1.92 -15.70
CA SER A 222 6.05 -2.74 -16.74
C SER A 222 4.90 -3.58 -16.18
N TYR A 223 3.80 -3.66 -16.95
CA TYR A 223 2.57 -4.31 -16.48
C TYR A 223 1.75 -4.85 -17.67
N PRO A 224 0.94 -5.90 -17.46
CA PRO A 224 0.04 -6.40 -18.45
C PRO A 224 -1.13 -5.42 -18.69
N ARG A 225 -1.59 -5.29 -19.93
CA ARG A 225 -2.64 -4.34 -20.34
C ARG A 225 -3.91 -4.40 -19.47
N ARG A 226 -4.30 -5.59 -19.01
CA ARG A 226 -5.46 -5.78 -18.11
C ARG A 226 -5.31 -5.10 -16.74
N LEU A 227 -4.09 -4.71 -16.35
CA LEU A 227 -3.78 -4.04 -15.09
C LEU A 227 -3.47 -2.55 -15.25
N THR A 228 -3.65 -1.98 -16.46
CA THR A 228 -3.31 -0.58 -16.74
C THR A 228 -3.95 0.38 -15.75
N SER A 229 -5.27 0.33 -15.56
CA SER A 229 -5.98 1.22 -14.63
C SER A 229 -5.54 0.99 -13.17
N LYS A 230 -5.24 -0.26 -12.81
CA LYS A 230 -4.81 -0.61 -11.46
C LYS A 230 -3.42 -0.08 -11.13
N VAL A 231 -2.46 -0.22 -12.06
CA VAL A 231 -1.05 0.17 -11.86
C VAL A 231 -0.86 1.67 -12.05
N ARG A 232 -1.40 2.24 -13.14
CA ARG A 232 -1.31 3.68 -13.39
C ARG A 232 -2.22 4.52 -12.49
N GLY A 233 -3.20 3.87 -11.87
CA GLY A 233 -4.25 4.51 -11.11
C GLY A 233 -5.35 5.11 -12.00
N LEU A 234 -6.54 5.23 -11.44
CA LEU A 234 -7.66 5.88 -12.10
C LEU A 234 -7.24 7.30 -12.55
N ASN A 235 -7.49 7.65 -13.81
CA ASN A 235 -7.07 8.92 -14.42
C ASN A 235 -5.55 9.18 -14.33
N ASN A 236 -4.72 8.14 -14.37
CA ASN A 236 -3.26 8.22 -14.21
C ASN A 236 -2.79 8.80 -12.87
N ARG A 237 -3.57 8.66 -11.82
CA ARG A 237 -3.28 9.24 -10.49
C ARG A 237 -1.90 8.83 -9.96
N ASN A 238 -1.53 7.55 -10.11
CA ASN A 238 -0.21 7.07 -9.69
C ASN A 238 0.92 7.64 -10.55
N VAL A 239 0.70 7.78 -11.87
CA VAL A 239 1.68 8.38 -12.78
C VAL A 239 1.99 9.82 -12.37
N LEU A 240 0.95 10.61 -12.09
CA LEU A 240 1.09 12.00 -11.64
C LEU A 240 1.76 12.08 -10.28
N TYR A 241 1.37 11.22 -9.34
CA TYR A 241 1.97 11.14 -8.02
C TYR A 241 3.48 10.89 -8.07
N PHE A 242 3.93 9.90 -8.85
CA PHE A 242 5.35 9.59 -8.97
C PHE A 242 6.13 10.67 -9.72
N ALA A 243 5.54 11.33 -10.70
CA ALA A 243 6.17 12.46 -11.40
C ALA A 243 6.39 13.67 -10.47
N GLU A 244 5.50 13.88 -9.51
CA GLU A 244 5.60 14.95 -8.51
C GLU A 244 6.59 14.60 -7.40
N LEU A 245 6.52 13.36 -6.86
CA LEU A 245 7.33 12.94 -5.72
C LEU A 245 8.79 12.70 -6.07
N TYR A 246 9.06 12.21 -7.29
CA TYR A 246 10.40 11.84 -7.76
C TYR A 246 10.79 12.59 -9.06
N PRO A 247 10.78 13.93 -9.07
CA PRO A 247 11.05 14.72 -10.28
C PRO A 247 12.49 14.52 -10.82
N GLN A 248 13.39 14.03 -9.96
CA GLN A 248 14.79 13.76 -10.30
C GLN A 248 14.99 12.41 -11.02
N TYR A 249 13.96 11.54 -11.06
CA TYR A 249 14.07 10.21 -11.69
C TYR A 249 13.34 10.18 -13.04
N SER A 250 13.90 9.42 -13.98
CA SER A 250 13.21 9.12 -15.25
C SER A 250 12.30 7.91 -15.04
N ILE A 251 10.98 8.11 -14.97
CA ILE A 251 10.01 7.04 -14.74
C ILE A 251 9.20 6.77 -16.00
N SER A 252 9.30 5.56 -16.53
CA SER A 252 8.59 5.10 -17.72
C SER A 252 7.54 4.05 -17.36
N TRP A 253 6.40 4.09 -18.04
CA TRP A 253 5.25 3.20 -17.80
C TRP A 253 4.96 2.41 -19.07
N CYS A 254 5.25 1.09 -19.07
CA CYS A 254 5.20 0.24 -20.24
C CYS A 254 4.16 -0.88 -20.12
N GLU A 255 3.27 -0.97 -21.11
CA GLU A 255 2.37 -2.12 -21.24
C GLU A 255 3.10 -3.29 -21.91
N GLU A 256 3.01 -4.48 -21.33
CA GLU A 256 3.56 -5.72 -21.87
C GLU A 256 2.44 -6.75 -22.11
N SER A 257 2.29 -7.21 -23.35
CA SER A 257 1.22 -8.16 -23.73
C SER A 257 1.49 -9.61 -23.35
N THR A 258 2.75 -9.97 -23.12
CA THR A 258 3.20 -11.37 -22.95
C THR A 258 3.35 -11.81 -21.50
N ARG A 259 3.19 -10.91 -20.52
CA ARG A 259 3.46 -11.17 -19.11
C ARG A 259 2.21 -11.03 -18.24
N ASN A 260 2.21 -11.74 -17.10
CA ASN A 260 1.09 -11.73 -16.16
C ASN A 260 1.38 -10.96 -14.86
N THR A 261 2.62 -10.49 -14.65
CA THR A 261 3.07 -9.84 -13.42
C THR A 261 3.44 -8.39 -13.67
N VAL A 262 3.26 -7.55 -12.66
CA VAL A 262 3.78 -6.18 -12.65
C VAL A 262 5.22 -6.21 -12.17
N ARG A 263 6.08 -5.39 -12.77
CA ARG A 263 7.50 -5.29 -12.43
C ARG A 263 7.93 -3.83 -12.34
N CYS A 264 8.83 -3.57 -11.42
CA CYS A 264 9.60 -2.35 -11.34
C CYS A 264 11.05 -2.70 -11.70
N CYS A 265 11.61 -2.07 -12.71
CA CYS A 265 13.01 -2.19 -13.08
C CYS A 265 13.69 -0.86 -12.77
N ILE A 266 14.69 -0.87 -11.89
CA ILE A 266 15.45 0.32 -11.49
C ILE A 266 16.90 0.06 -11.83
N ASP A 267 17.47 0.87 -12.72
CA ASP A 267 18.88 0.75 -13.18
C ASP A 267 19.25 -0.66 -13.64
N GLY A 268 18.33 -1.38 -14.26
CA GLY A 268 18.51 -2.74 -14.75
C GLY A 268 18.20 -3.86 -13.73
N LEU A 269 18.02 -3.55 -12.45
CA LEU A 269 17.57 -4.51 -11.43
C LEU A 269 16.04 -4.64 -11.46
N GLN A 270 15.53 -5.88 -11.46
CA GLN A 270 14.10 -6.17 -11.57
C GLN A 270 13.51 -6.60 -10.23
N TYR A 271 12.38 -5.98 -9.89
CA TYR A 271 11.53 -6.32 -8.73
C TYR A 271 10.16 -6.75 -9.25
N VAL A 272 9.60 -7.80 -8.67
CA VAL A 272 8.22 -8.24 -8.95
C VAL A 272 7.31 -7.64 -7.88
N LEU A 273 6.21 -6.97 -8.33
CA LEU A 273 5.29 -6.24 -7.45
C LEU A 273 4.03 -7.03 -7.14
#